data_28c408b85f0323a92fad49a0677465f3
#
_entry.id   28c408b85f0323a92fad49a0677465f3
#
_cell.length_a   1.000
_cell.length_b   1.000
_cell.length_c   1.000
_cell.angle_alpha   90.00
_cell.angle_beta   90.00
_cell.angle_gamma   90.00
#
_symmetry.space_group_name_H-M   'P 1'
#
loop_
_entity.id
_entity.type
_entity.pdbx_description
1 polymer ?
#
loop_
_entity_poly.entity_id
_entity_poly.type
_entity_poly.pdbx_seq_one_letter_code
_entity_poly.pdbx_strand_id
1 'polypeptide(L)'
;MNMDHNYLEYPHRRHGMDHDRYAWSMLADRAPVSWPQGRSLALWLNVSLEHFPLDARGEGFKAPGNMTMPYPDLRHYTLRDYGNRVGIFRVLDALKKHDLQASLAVNGELAIRYPALLRRLHATGFEMLGHGWNMDSVHYGGLDPVRECDWIERSLTALAPYASKPIRGWLSPARSQSQDTPELLRSAGLDWCADWVNDELPYAFATRQGELSMMPLSLELEDRFIVGDNLHAESDYADQVIDACDFLLDEARRTDHGRMLALNIHPWVMGQPHRIKHLERVFDHFAAHSEAIWNAAPSEILSAANHAGPMA
;
A
#
# COMPACT_ATOMS: atom_id res chain seq x y z
N MET A 1 18.42 7.26 -22.30
CA MET A 1 19.08 5.98 -22.00
C MET A 1 18.44 4.92 -22.87
N ASN A 2 19.23 4.20 -23.69
CA ASN A 2 18.69 3.01 -24.36
C ASN A 2 18.63 1.90 -23.32
N MET A 3 17.42 1.39 -23.08
CA MET A 3 17.20 0.23 -22.22
C MET A 3 17.91 -0.99 -22.84
N ASP A 4 18.58 -1.80 -22.01
CA ASP A 4 19.20 -3.05 -22.47
C ASP A 4 18.09 -3.93 -23.08
N HIS A 5 18.36 -4.50 -24.25
CA HIS A 5 17.40 -5.34 -24.96
C HIS A 5 16.93 -6.53 -24.11
N ASN A 6 17.82 -7.09 -23.30
CA ASN A 6 17.52 -8.18 -22.37
C ASN A 6 16.54 -7.79 -21.26
N TYR A 7 16.39 -6.50 -20.96
CA TYR A 7 15.43 -6.00 -19.99
C TYR A 7 13.99 -6.16 -20.47
N LEU A 8 13.77 -6.20 -21.78
CA LEU A 8 12.44 -6.38 -22.38
C LEU A 8 12.08 -7.86 -22.58
N GLU A 9 13.02 -8.79 -22.33
CA GLU A 9 12.77 -10.22 -22.40
C GLU A 9 12.40 -10.76 -21.00
N TYR A 10 11.11 -10.90 -20.76
CA TYR A 10 10.64 -11.58 -19.54
C TYR A 10 10.78 -13.09 -19.71
N PRO A 11 11.45 -13.79 -18.76
CA PRO A 11 11.62 -15.25 -18.84
C PRO A 11 10.31 -16.03 -18.80
N HIS A 12 9.21 -15.36 -18.43
CA HIS A 12 7.86 -15.93 -18.30
C HIS A 12 6.88 -15.38 -19.34
N ARG A 13 7.36 -14.84 -20.44
CA ARG A 13 6.50 -14.28 -21.49
C ARG A 13 5.64 -15.34 -22.14
N ARG A 14 4.33 -15.05 -22.27
CA ARG A 14 3.34 -15.85 -23.01
C ARG A 14 2.79 -15.10 -24.21
N HIS A 15 2.23 -15.86 -25.15
CA HIS A 15 1.48 -15.27 -26.24
C HIS A 15 0.29 -14.47 -25.68
N GLY A 16 0.13 -13.22 -26.12
CA GLY A 16 -0.94 -12.31 -25.66
C GLY A 16 -0.64 -11.57 -24.35
N MET A 17 0.46 -11.90 -23.66
CA MET A 17 0.94 -11.20 -22.45
C MET A 17 2.44 -11.00 -22.53
N ASP A 18 2.96 -9.95 -21.85
CA ASP A 18 4.39 -9.70 -21.74
C ASP A 18 5.07 -10.63 -20.73
N HIS A 19 4.30 -11.29 -19.88
CA HIS A 19 4.77 -12.22 -18.85
C HIS A 19 3.72 -13.31 -18.57
N ASP A 20 4.08 -14.32 -17.77
CA ASP A 20 3.21 -15.39 -17.29
C ASP A 20 3.13 -15.43 -15.74
N ARG A 21 3.25 -14.26 -15.09
CA ARG A 21 3.21 -14.12 -13.64
C ARG A 21 1.83 -14.39 -13.07
N TYR A 22 0.77 -14.09 -13.82
CA TYR A 22 -0.63 -14.35 -13.44
C TYR A 22 -1.45 -14.67 -14.68
N ALA A 23 -2.57 -15.34 -14.49
CA ALA A 23 -3.54 -15.55 -15.57
C ALA A 23 -4.31 -14.25 -15.82
N TRP A 24 -4.35 -13.81 -17.08
CA TRP A 24 -5.19 -12.68 -17.44
C TRP A 24 -6.66 -13.08 -17.41
N SER A 25 -7.48 -12.33 -16.70
CA SER A 25 -8.91 -12.61 -16.55
C SER A 25 -9.73 -11.33 -16.59
N MET A 26 -10.92 -11.39 -17.18
CA MET A 26 -11.87 -10.27 -17.18
C MET A 26 -12.77 -10.35 -15.95
N LEU A 27 -13.13 -9.21 -15.38
CA LEU A 27 -14.04 -9.13 -14.24
C LEU A 27 -15.35 -9.90 -14.45
N ALA A 28 -15.90 -9.83 -15.67
CA ALA A 28 -17.17 -10.48 -16.03
C ALA A 28 -17.11 -12.01 -16.03
N ASP A 29 -15.93 -12.62 -16.14
CA ASP A 29 -15.73 -14.06 -16.24
C ASP A 29 -15.29 -14.69 -14.91
N ARG A 30 -15.09 -13.87 -13.87
CA ARG A 30 -14.60 -14.32 -12.56
C ARG A 30 -15.72 -14.91 -11.70
N ALA A 31 -15.37 -15.91 -10.90
CA ALA A 31 -16.27 -16.40 -9.88
C ALA A 31 -16.57 -15.30 -8.84
N PRO A 32 -17.82 -15.18 -8.38
CA PRO A 32 -18.17 -14.21 -7.34
C PRO A 32 -17.39 -14.41 -6.05
N VAL A 33 -16.87 -13.32 -5.48
CA VAL A 33 -16.28 -13.30 -4.14
C VAL A 33 -17.37 -12.97 -3.14
N SER A 34 -17.38 -13.66 -2.01
CA SER A 34 -18.28 -13.39 -0.89
C SER A 34 -17.51 -13.04 0.36
N TRP A 35 -17.77 -11.88 0.92
CA TRP A 35 -17.14 -11.44 2.16
C TRP A 35 -17.86 -11.98 3.40
N PRO A 36 -17.18 -12.08 4.55
CA PRO A 36 -17.77 -12.53 5.81
C PRO A 36 -19.06 -11.78 6.14
N GLN A 37 -20.03 -12.49 6.73
CA GLN A 37 -21.33 -11.97 7.14
C GLN A 37 -22.19 -11.39 6.00
N GLY A 38 -21.92 -11.77 4.73
CA GLY A 38 -22.65 -11.26 3.58
C GLY A 38 -22.39 -9.78 3.27
N ARG A 39 -21.26 -9.23 3.71
CA ARG A 39 -20.85 -7.85 3.39
C ARG A 39 -20.57 -7.71 1.89
N SER A 40 -20.89 -6.55 1.35
CA SER A 40 -20.73 -6.25 -0.08
C SER A 40 -19.34 -5.74 -0.43
N LEU A 41 -18.67 -5.03 0.50
CA LEU A 41 -17.41 -4.36 0.27
C LEU A 41 -16.40 -4.68 1.37
N ALA A 42 -15.24 -5.23 1.00
CA ALA A 42 -14.09 -5.26 1.89
C ALA A 42 -13.37 -3.91 1.84
N LEU A 43 -13.09 -3.34 3.01
CA LEU A 43 -12.37 -2.09 3.14
C LEU A 43 -11.01 -2.33 3.77
N TRP A 44 -9.94 -2.05 3.03
CA TRP A 44 -8.58 -2.06 3.53
C TRP A 44 -8.03 -0.63 3.61
N LEU A 45 -7.72 -0.19 4.83
CA LEU A 45 -7.02 1.06 5.07
C LEU A 45 -5.56 0.76 5.38
N ASN A 46 -4.64 1.38 4.65
CA ASN A 46 -3.21 1.32 4.93
C ASN A 46 -2.68 2.71 5.30
N VAL A 47 -1.79 2.77 6.26
CA VAL A 47 -1.10 4.01 6.64
C VAL A 47 0.39 3.84 6.38
N SER A 48 0.94 4.66 5.48
CA SER A 48 2.37 4.61 5.12
C SER A 48 3.19 5.54 6.00
N LEU A 49 4.15 4.95 6.72
CA LEU A 49 5.14 5.68 7.51
C LEU A 49 6.49 5.63 6.82
N GLU A 50 6.87 6.76 6.28
CA GLU A 50 8.01 6.93 5.39
C GLU A 50 9.14 7.68 6.07
N HIS A 51 10.38 7.25 5.81
CA HIS A 51 11.59 7.97 6.16
C HIS A 51 12.30 8.45 4.89
N PHE A 52 12.44 9.75 4.77
CA PHE A 52 13.23 10.38 3.72
C PHE A 52 14.55 10.85 4.36
N PRO A 53 15.71 10.30 3.95
CA PRO A 53 16.99 10.75 4.48
C PRO A 53 17.25 12.22 4.12
N LEU A 54 17.93 12.95 5.00
CA LEU A 54 18.32 14.33 4.73
C LEU A 54 19.27 14.43 3.54
N ASP A 55 20.21 13.49 3.46
CA ASP A 55 21.20 13.37 2.38
C ASP A 55 20.81 12.22 1.43
N ALA A 56 19.69 12.39 0.71
CA ALA A 56 19.26 11.42 -0.28
C ALA A 56 20.30 11.30 -1.41
N ARG A 57 20.53 10.07 -1.86
CA ARG A 57 21.51 9.75 -2.93
C ARG A 57 20.86 9.56 -4.29
N GLY A 58 19.55 9.31 -4.30
CA GLY A 58 18.75 9.17 -5.51
C GLY A 58 18.24 10.51 -6.05
N GLU A 59 17.56 10.45 -7.19
CA GLU A 59 16.79 11.60 -7.66
C GLU A 59 15.60 11.80 -6.72
N GLY A 60 15.46 13.01 -6.18
CA GLY A 60 14.43 13.33 -5.22
C GLY A 60 13.04 13.23 -5.80
N PHE A 61 12.09 12.79 -4.99
CA PHE A 61 10.68 12.95 -5.30
C PHE A 61 10.36 14.42 -5.52
N LYS A 62 9.51 14.72 -6.50
CA LYS A 62 9.03 16.09 -6.71
C LYS A 62 8.35 16.59 -5.45
N ALA A 63 8.80 17.73 -4.95
CA ALA A 63 8.11 18.39 -3.86
C ALA A 63 6.74 18.92 -4.33
N PRO A 64 5.76 19.12 -3.44
CA PRO A 64 4.54 19.84 -3.77
C PRO A 64 4.87 21.17 -4.45
N GLY A 65 4.20 21.47 -5.56
CA GLY A 65 4.49 22.64 -6.38
C GLY A 65 5.56 22.43 -7.44
N ASN A 66 5.96 21.19 -7.72
CA ASN A 66 6.93 20.81 -8.78
C ASN A 66 8.32 21.49 -8.69
N MET A 67 8.66 22.06 -7.53
CA MET A 67 9.97 22.66 -7.32
C MET A 67 10.96 21.58 -6.91
N THR A 68 12.00 21.40 -7.72
CA THR A 68 13.16 20.55 -7.36
C THR A 68 14.28 21.44 -6.81
N MET A 69 14.87 21.00 -5.72
CA MET A 69 16.01 21.65 -5.08
C MET A 69 17.15 20.63 -4.96
N PRO A 70 18.42 21.08 -5.04
CA PRO A 70 19.52 20.19 -4.69
C PRO A 70 19.44 19.78 -3.22
N TYR A 71 19.93 18.58 -2.91
CA TYR A 71 20.01 18.11 -1.53
C TYR A 71 21.16 18.81 -0.77
N PRO A 72 21.01 19.01 0.58
CA PRO A 72 19.83 18.65 1.38
C PRO A 72 18.63 19.59 1.14
N ASP A 73 17.48 19.05 0.73
CA ASP A 73 16.22 19.81 0.67
C ASP A 73 15.51 19.73 2.03
N LEU A 74 15.77 20.71 2.90
CA LEU A 74 15.20 20.74 4.25
C LEU A 74 13.67 20.85 4.24
N ARG A 75 13.10 21.51 3.24
CA ARG A 75 11.65 21.63 3.09
C ARG A 75 11.04 20.25 2.83
N HIS A 76 11.64 19.49 1.90
CA HIS A 76 11.20 18.16 1.55
C HIS A 76 11.31 17.17 2.72
N TYR A 77 12.45 17.21 3.42
CA TYR A 77 12.69 16.42 4.61
C TYR A 77 11.69 16.75 5.72
N THR A 78 11.56 18.03 6.09
CA THR A 78 10.74 18.45 7.25
C THR A 78 9.24 18.23 7.02
N LEU A 79 8.76 18.36 5.78
CA LEU A 79 7.36 18.08 5.45
C LEU A 79 7.00 16.62 5.73
N ARG A 80 7.89 15.69 5.39
CA ARG A 80 7.66 14.25 5.63
C ARG A 80 7.88 13.85 7.07
N ASP A 81 8.91 14.41 7.73
CA ASP A 81 9.15 14.19 9.14
C ASP A 81 7.97 14.62 10.02
N TYR A 82 7.23 15.66 9.59
CA TYR A 82 5.97 16.06 10.22
C TYR A 82 4.98 14.89 10.31
N GLY A 83 4.88 14.06 9.28
CA GLY A 83 4.02 12.88 9.28
C GLY A 83 4.31 11.95 10.44
N ASN A 84 5.59 11.66 10.68
CA ASN A 84 6.05 10.77 11.74
C ASN A 84 5.96 11.40 13.14
N ARG A 85 6.01 12.73 13.24
CA ARG A 85 6.04 13.45 14.55
C ARG A 85 4.65 13.91 15.00
N VAL A 86 3.78 14.25 14.08
CA VAL A 86 2.49 14.88 14.37
C VAL A 86 1.35 14.22 13.62
N GLY A 87 1.47 14.11 12.30
CA GLY A 87 0.38 13.68 11.42
C GLY A 87 -0.15 12.28 11.75
N ILE A 88 0.74 11.34 12.06
CA ILE A 88 0.35 9.97 12.41
C ILE A 88 -0.63 9.91 13.58
N PHE A 89 -0.43 10.73 14.61
CA PHE A 89 -1.30 10.69 15.80
C PHE A 89 -2.71 11.17 15.48
N ARG A 90 -2.87 12.15 14.60
CA ARG A 90 -4.19 12.59 14.13
C ARG A 90 -4.89 11.52 13.29
N VAL A 91 -4.14 10.83 12.44
CA VAL A 91 -4.70 9.71 11.66
C VAL A 91 -5.13 8.57 12.58
N LEU A 92 -4.31 8.19 13.56
CA LEU A 92 -4.66 7.17 14.54
C LEU A 92 -5.87 7.57 15.40
N ASP A 93 -5.97 8.82 15.81
CA ASP A 93 -7.12 9.33 16.56
C ASP A 93 -8.40 9.31 15.71
N ALA A 94 -8.30 9.66 14.43
CA ALA A 94 -9.43 9.59 13.49
C ALA A 94 -9.89 8.14 13.27
N LEU A 95 -8.97 7.20 13.05
CA LEU A 95 -9.28 5.76 12.95
C LEU A 95 -9.98 5.24 14.20
N LYS A 96 -9.44 5.56 15.38
CA LYS A 96 -10.01 5.17 16.67
C LYS A 96 -11.40 5.76 16.89
N LYS A 97 -11.61 7.03 16.56
CA LYS A 97 -12.91 7.73 16.69
C LYS A 97 -14.02 7.02 15.90
N HIS A 98 -13.68 6.42 14.75
CA HIS A 98 -14.64 5.76 13.86
C HIS A 98 -14.63 4.22 13.96
N ASP A 99 -13.92 3.67 14.97
CA ASP A 99 -13.77 2.23 15.17
C ASP A 99 -13.24 1.49 13.91
N LEU A 100 -12.30 2.12 13.21
CA LEU A 100 -11.69 1.58 12.00
C LEU A 100 -10.31 1.00 12.31
N GLN A 101 -10.05 -0.20 11.76
CA GLN A 101 -8.71 -0.76 11.75
C GLN A 101 -7.97 -0.43 10.45
N ALA A 102 -6.65 -0.43 10.55
CA ALA A 102 -5.75 -0.21 9.41
C ALA A 102 -4.57 -1.18 9.46
N SER A 103 -3.78 -1.21 8.39
CA SER A 103 -2.42 -1.73 8.41
C SER A 103 -1.41 -0.58 8.39
N LEU A 104 -0.18 -0.89 8.75
CA LEU A 104 0.92 0.07 8.81
C LEU A 104 2.05 -0.38 7.89
N ALA A 105 2.23 0.28 6.76
CA ALA A 105 3.40 0.09 5.92
C ALA A 105 4.54 0.97 6.44
N VAL A 106 5.62 0.35 6.93
CA VAL A 106 6.65 1.07 7.69
C VAL A 106 8.03 0.85 7.09
N ASN A 107 8.76 1.94 6.83
CA ASN A 107 10.17 1.84 6.47
C ASN A 107 11.00 1.27 7.63
N GLY A 108 11.88 0.31 7.34
CA GLY A 108 12.71 -0.36 8.37
C GLY A 108 13.61 0.60 9.16
N GLU A 109 14.11 1.66 8.52
CA GLU A 109 14.96 2.66 9.15
C GLU A 109 14.26 3.44 10.27
N LEU A 110 12.93 3.58 10.22
CA LEU A 110 12.16 4.20 11.31
C LEU A 110 12.30 3.44 12.63
N ALA A 111 12.41 2.10 12.58
CA ALA A 111 12.58 1.29 13.78
C ALA A 111 13.89 1.58 14.52
N ILE A 112 14.93 1.90 13.77
CA ILE A 112 16.23 2.25 14.32
C ILE A 112 16.26 3.69 14.81
N ARG A 113 15.68 4.62 14.04
CA ARG A 113 15.71 6.06 14.35
C ARG A 113 14.72 6.47 15.42
N TYR A 114 13.52 5.90 15.40
CA TYR A 114 12.39 6.33 16.23
C TYR A 114 11.72 5.17 16.98
N PRO A 115 12.46 4.42 17.80
CA PRO A 115 11.92 3.24 18.51
C PRO A 115 10.73 3.57 19.41
N ALA A 116 10.64 4.82 19.92
CA ALA A 116 9.49 5.26 20.70
C ALA A 116 8.22 5.36 19.85
N LEU A 117 8.33 5.82 18.60
CA LEU A 117 7.21 5.82 17.66
C LEU A 117 6.75 4.38 17.38
N LEU A 118 7.68 3.48 17.08
CA LEU A 118 7.35 2.08 16.76
C LEU A 118 6.64 1.37 17.92
N ARG A 119 7.03 1.64 19.17
CA ARG A 119 6.29 1.13 20.35
C ARG A 119 4.84 1.65 20.43
N ARG A 120 4.61 2.91 20.03
CA ARG A 120 3.26 3.48 19.95
C ARG A 120 2.43 2.81 18.84
N LEU A 121 3.05 2.55 17.69
CA LEU A 121 2.41 1.85 16.59
C LEU A 121 2.09 0.39 16.95
N HIS A 122 3.00 -0.32 17.59
CA HIS A 122 2.77 -1.68 18.10
C HIS A 122 1.54 -1.74 19.02
N ALA A 123 1.34 -0.74 19.87
CA ALA A 123 0.22 -0.67 20.82
C ALA A 123 -1.15 -0.53 20.13
N THR A 124 -1.21 -0.20 18.84
CA THR A 124 -2.49 -0.17 18.09
C THR A 124 -3.00 -1.58 17.77
N GLY A 125 -2.12 -2.58 17.74
CA GLY A 125 -2.44 -3.94 17.30
C GLY A 125 -2.62 -4.08 15.78
N PHE A 126 -2.45 -3.03 15.01
CA PHE A 126 -2.58 -3.04 13.55
C PHE A 126 -1.54 -3.96 12.89
N GLU A 127 -1.92 -4.59 11.78
CA GLU A 127 -1.02 -5.41 10.99
C GLU A 127 0.09 -4.55 10.38
N MET A 128 1.35 -4.98 10.50
CA MET A 128 2.50 -4.27 9.98
C MET A 128 3.01 -4.90 8.69
N LEU A 129 3.32 -4.06 7.71
CA LEU A 129 3.90 -4.40 6.42
C LEU A 129 5.31 -3.86 6.33
N GLY A 130 6.19 -4.58 5.65
CA GLY A 130 7.47 -4.02 5.24
C GLY A 130 7.27 -2.98 4.14
N HIS A 131 7.98 -1.84 4.26
CA HIS A 131 7.91 -0.75 3.28
C HIS A 131 9.31 -0.31 2.82
N GLY A 132 10.18 -1.29 2.54
CA GLY A 132 11.57 -1.04 2.22
C GLY A 132 12.39 -0.51 3.38
N TRP A 133 13.68 -0.26 3.13
CA TRP A 133 14.56 0.29 4.15
C TRP A 133 14.21 1.77 4.45
N ASN A 134 14.19 2.61 3.43
CA ASN A 134 13.76 4.00 3.46
C ASN A 134 13.33 4.44 2.05
N MET A 135 12.89 5.68 1.88
CA MET A 135 12.40 6.19 0.59
C MET A 135 13.51 6.60 -0.40
N ASP A 136 14.79 6.49 -0.03
CA ASP A 136 15.95 6.63 -0.92
C ASP A 136 16.49 5.26 -1.40
N SER A 137 16.03 4.17 -0.78
CA SER A 137 16.36 2.79 -1.14
C SER A 137 15.24 2.20 -2.01
N VAL A 138 15.03 2.83 -3.17
CA VAL A 138 14.00 2.45 -4.13
C VAL A 138 14.43 1.22 -4.93
N HIS A 139 13.53 0.24 -5.08
CA HIS A 139 13.73 -0.91 -5.96
C HIS A 139 13.49 -0.49 -7.42
N TYR A 140 14.34 -0.91 -8.35
CA TYR A 140 14.21 -0.54 -9.76
C TYR A 140 14.87 -1.58 -10.68
N GLY A 141 14.49 -1.58 -11.94
CA GLY A 141 15.08 -2.46 -12.94
C GLY A 141 16.58 -2.26 -13.08
N GLY A 142 17.36 -3.35 -12.93
CA GLY A 142 18.82 -3.33 -12.97
C GLY A 142 19.49 -3.04 -11.61
N LEU A 143 18.72 -2.96 -10.52
CA LEU A 143 19.29 -2.98 -9.18
C LEU A 143 19.97 -4.33 -8.93
N ASP A 144 21.13 -4.30 -8.27
CA ASP A 144 21.83 -5.52 -7.84
C ASP A 144 20.92 -6.34 -6.89
N PRO A 145 20.55 -7.58 -7.24
CA PRO A 145 19.66 -8.42 -6.41
C PRO A 145 20.19 -8.66 -4.99
N VAL A 146 21.51 -8.70 -4.80
CA VAL A 146 22.13 -8.87 -3.48
C VAL A 146 21.85 -7.65 -2.60
N ARG A 147 21.96 -6.47 -3.18
CA ARG A 147 21.65 -5.21 -2.48
C ARG A 147 20.16 -5.06 -2.19
N GLU A 148 19.33 -5.47 -3.12
CA GLU A 148 17.88 -5.45 -2.94
C GLU A 148 17.43 -6.40 -1.82
N CYS A 149 17.98 -7.63 -1.81
CA CYS A 149 17.79 -8.60 -0.75
C CYS A 149 18.19 -8.04 0.63
N ASP A 150 19.37 -7.42 0.73
CA ASP A 150 19.82 -6.76 1.98
C ASP A 150 18.81 -5.72 2.48
N TRP A 151 18.28 -4.89 1.61
CA TRP A 151 17.28 -3.89 2.00
C TRP A 151 15.97 -4.51 2.51
N ILE A 152 15.52 -5.60 1.89
CA ILE A 152 14.32 -6.33 2.31
C ILE A 152 14.58 -6.96 3.69
N GLU A 153 15.65 -7.74 3.84
CA GLU A 153 15.97 -8.46 5.08
C GLU A 153 16.22 -7.51 6.26
N ARG A 154 16.96 -6.42 6.03
CA ARG A 154 17.20 -5.38 7.05
C ARG A 154 15.89 -4.74 7.51
N SER A 155 14.99 -4.46 6.57
CA SER A 155 13.68 -3.88 6.89
C SER A 155 12.88 -4.81 7.78
N LEU A 156 12.74 -6.08 7.38
CA LEU A 156 11.99 -7.08 8.13
C LEU A 156 12.61 -7.33 9.52
N THR A 157 13.94 -7.43 9.59
CA THR A 157 14.66 -7.63 10.86
C THR A 157 14.46 -6.46 11.82
N ALA A 158 14.53 -5.22 11.31
CA ALA A 158 14.37 -4.03 12.15
C ALA A 158 12.93 -3.87 12.67
N LEU A 159 11.94 -4.25 11.86
CA LEU A 159 10.52 -4.12 12.19
C LEU A 159 9.99 -5.27 13.06
N ALA A 160 10.55 -6.47 12.97
CA ALA A 160 10.06 -7.66 13.66
C ALA A 160 9.82 -7.48 15.17
N PRO A 161 10.65 -6.74 15.96
CA PRO A 161 10.40 -6.52 17.39
C PRO A 161 9.14 -5.68 17.69
N TYR A 162 8.62 -4.97 16.70
CA TYR A 162 7.49 -4.06 16.84
C TYR A 162 6.22 -4.59 16.17
N ALA A 163 6.29 -5.66 15.42
CA ALA A 163 5.13 -6.29 14.80
C ALA A 163 4.40 -7.17 15.83
N SER A 164 3.07 -7.09 15.88
CA SER A 164 2.24 -7.94 16.75
C SER A 164 2.10 -9.36 16.22
N LYS A 165 2.31 -9.55 14.93
CA LYS A 165 2.34 -10.84 14.21
C LYS A 165 3.54 -10.83 13.25
N PRO A 166 4.01 -12.00 12.77
CA PRO A 166 5.02 -12.04 11.72
C PRO A 166 4.61 -11.17 10.51
N ILE A 167 5.53 -10.37 10.01
CA ILE A 167 5.29 -9.55 8.83
C ILE A 167 5.18 -10.48 7.62
N ARG A 168 4.07 -10.44 6.91
CA ARG A 168 3.78 -11.26 5.74
C ARG A 168 3.49 -10.46 4.48
N GLY A 169 3.27 -9.17 4.62
CA GLY A 169 2.95 -8.25 3.54
C GLY A 169 4.06 -7.25 3.25
N TRP A 170 4.06 -6.77 2.02
CA TRP A 170 5.03 -5.79 1.52
C TRP A 170 4.38 -4.72 0.67
N LEU A 171 4.87 -3.50 0.81
CA LEU A 171 4.65 -2.38 -0.10
C LEU A 171 6.02 -1.78 -0.41
N SER A 172 6.49 -1.87 -1.65
CA SER A 172 7.78 -1.28 -2.03
C SER A 172 7.77 0.24 -1.92
N PRO A 173 8.93 0.87 -1.60
CA PRO A 173 9.05 2.32 -1.68
C PRO A 173 8.63 2.81 -3.07
N ALA A 174 7.70 3.78 -3.09
CA ALA A 174 7.10 4.32 -4.32
C ALA A 174 6.41 3.26 -5.21
N ARG A 175 6.06 2.07 -4.70
CA ARG A 175 5.56 0.90 -5.47
C ARG A 175 6.51 0.49 -6.60
N SER A 176 7.76 0.89 -6.52
CA SER A 176 8.77 0.56 -7.54
C SER A 176 9.38 -0.80 -7.27
N GLN A 177 9.53 -1.59 -8.31
CA GLN A 177 10.10 -2.94 -8.26
C GLN A 177 11.19 -3.15 -9.29
N SER A 178 12.10 -4.07 -9.00
CA SER A 178 12.93 -4.74 -9.98
C SER A 178 12.20 -5.98 -10.55
N GLN A 179 12.79 -6.64 -11.51
CA GLN A 179 12.28 -7.94 -11.98
C GLN A 179 12.39 -9.05 -10.91
N ASP A 180 13.33 -8.89 -9.99
CA ASP A 180 13.64 -9.88 -8.94
C ASP A 180 12.86 -9.60 -7.64
N THR A 181 12.27 -8.41 -7.45
CA THR A 181 11.53 -8.06 -6.23
C THR A 181 10.54 -9.15 -5.80
N PRO A 182 9.61 -9.65 -6.65
CA PRO A 182 8.65 -10.66 -6.22
C PRO A 182 9.31 -11.97 -5.76
N GLU A 183 10.40 -12.38 -6.44
CA GLU A 183 11.19 -13.56 -6.08
C GLU A 183 11.84 -13.40 -4.71
N LEU A 184 12.45 -12.23 -4.47
CA LEU A 184 13.13 -11.91 -3.21
C LEU A 184 12.15 -11.81 -2.05
N LEU A 185 10.98 -11.19 -2.28
CA LEU A 185 9.93 -11.11 -1.27
C LEU A 185 9.45 -12.50 -0.86
N ARG A 186 9.19 -13.38 -1.83
CA ARG A 186 8.76 -14.75 -1.55
C ARG A 186 9.85 -15.54 -0.82
N SER A 187 11.11 -15.39 -1.22
CA SER A 187 12.27 -16.02 -0.55
C SER A 187 12.44 -15.52 0.89
N ALA A 188 12.12 -14.28 1.18
CA ALA A 188 12.13 -13.70 2.52
C ALA A 188 10.94 -14.15 3.39
N GLY A 189 10.06 -15.02 2.87
CA GLY A 189 8.92 -15.57 3.59
C GLY A 189 7.68 -14.69 3.62
N LEU A 190 7.60 -13.71 2.72
CA LEU A 190 6.39 -12.89 2.55
C LEU A 190 5.35 -13.65 1.72
N ASP A 191 4.08 -13.43 2.02
CA ASP A 191 2.96 -14.14 1.39
C ASP A 191 2.24 -13.26 0.37
N TRP A 192 2.35 -11.93 0.47
CA TRP A 192 1.67 -11.00 -0.40
C TRP A 192 2.41 -9.66 -0.57
N CYS A 193 2.08 -8.96 -1.67
CA CYS A 193 2.64 -7.67 -2.06
C CYS A 193 1.54 -6.74 -2.58
N ALA A 194 1.68 -5.43 -2.33
CA ALA A 194 0.67 -4.41 -2.68
C ALA A 194 1.09 -3.49 -3.84
N ASP A 195 2.15 -3.83 -4.58
CA ASP A 195 2.74 -2.91 -5.56
C ASP A 195 2.02 -2.89 -6.91
N TRP A 196 1.36 -4.01 -7.28
CA TRP A 196 0.65 -4.13 -8.54
C TRP A 196 -0.79 -3.63 -8.39
N VAL A 197 -1.18 -2.67 -9.22
CA VAL A 197 -2.45 -1.93 -9.10
C VAL A 197 -3.39 -2.17 -10.28
N ASN A 198 -3.21 -3.28 -10.98
CA ASN A 198 -3.95 -3.63 -12.19
C ASN A 198 -5.27 -4.38 -11.93
N ASP A 199 -5.68 -4.46 -10.67
CA ASP A 199 -6.92 -5.11 -10.25
C ASP A 199 -7.50 -4.42 -9.00
N GLU A 200 -8.73 -4.78 -8.64
CA GLU A 200 -9.39 -4.36 -7.40
C GLU A 200 -9.51 -5.48 -6.36
N LEU A 201 -9.27 -6.73 -6.77
CA LEU A 201 -9.31 -7.91 -5.90
C LEU A 201 -7.94 -8.58 -5.81
N PRO A 202 -7.64 -9.27 -4.71
CA PRO A 202 -6.41 -10.05 -4.60
C PRO A 202 -6.33 -11.13 -5.68
N TYR A 203 -5.12 -11.42 -6.16
CA TYR A 203 -4.91 -12.48 -7.15
C TYR A 203 -3.57 -13.18 -6.96
N ALA A 204 -3.47 -14.42 -7.47
CA ALA A 204 -2.26 -15.22 -7.41
C ALA A 204 -1.19 -14.71 -8.39
N PHE A 205 0.05 -14.66 -7.95
CA PHE A 205 1.20 -14.22 -8.72
C PHE A 205 2.31 -15.27 -8.64
N ALA A 206 2.72 -15.80 -9.78
CA ALA A 206 3.72 -16.85 -9.84
C ALA A 206 5.14 -16.31 -9.63
N THR A 207 5.87 -16.93 -8.72
CA THR A 207 7.31 -16.77 -8.58
C THR A 207 8.02 -18.12 -8.69
N ARG A 208 9.33 -18.11 -8.89
CA ARG A 208 10.15 -19.35 -8.89
C ARG A 208 10.16 -20.04 -7.51
N GLN A 209 9.85 -19.28 -6.47
CA GLN A 209 9.85 -19.73 -5.08
C GLN A 209 8.43 -20.13 -4.59
N GLY A 210 7.47 -20.20 -5.49
CA GLY A 210 6.08 -20.47 -5.20
C GLY A 210 5.18 -19.26 -5.42
N GLU A 211 3.94 -19.36 -4.97
CA GLU A 211 2.95 -18.30 -5.15
C GLU A 211 3.18 -17.14 -4.17
N LEU A 212 3.06 -15.92 -4.69
CA LEU A 212 2.94 -14.68 -3.96
C LEU A 212 1.57 -14.09 -4.32
N SER A 213 0.79 -13.62 -3.37
CA SER A 213 -0.47 -12.96 -3.69
C SER A 213 -0.24 -11.47 -3.95
N MET A 214 -0.92 -10.91 -4.97
CA MET A 214 -1.01 -9.47 -5.14
C MET A 214 -2.26 -8.96 -4.44
N MET A 215 -2.07 -7.92 -3.63
CA MET A 215 -3.13 -7.20 -2.91
C MET A 215 -3.19 -5.78 -3.47
N PRO A 216 -4.01 -5.52 -4.50
CA PRO A 216 -4.03 -4.20 -5.14
C PRO A 216 -4.40 -3.10 -4.14
N LEU A 217 -3.51 -2.12 -4.00
CA LEU A 217 -3.73 -0.93 -3.18
C LEU A 217 -3.87 0.26 -4.13
N SER A 218 -5.03 0.90 -4.19
CA SER A 218 -5.33 1.90 -5.20
C SER A 218 -4.28 3.02 -5.27
N LEU A 219 -3.79 3.30 -6.47
CA LEU A 219 -2.92 4.43 -6.75
C LEU A 219 -3.75 5.69 -7.05
N GLU A 220 -4.83 5.53 -7.82
CA GLU A 220 -5.68 6.64 -8.27
C GLU A 220 -6.39 7.34 -7.11
N LEU A 221 -6.74 6.60 -6.04
CA LEU A 221 -7.37 7.12 -4.82
C LEU A 221 -6.38 7.40 -3.69
N GLU A 222 -5.07 7.37 -3.97
CA GLU A 222 -4.05 7.69 -2.97
C GLU A 222 -4.04 9.20 -2.69
N ASP A 223 -4.04 9.58 -1.41
CA ASP A 223 -4.04 10.97 -0.97
C ASP A 223 -2.87 11.79 -1.54
N ARG A 224 -1.68 11.17 -1.63
CA ARG A 224 -0.50 11.78 -2.22
C ARG A 224 -0.71 12.05 -3.72
N PHE A 225 -1.32 11.11 -4.44
CA PHE A 225 -1.58 11.26 -5.87
C PHE A 225 -2.62 12.37 -6.15
N ILE A 226 -3.75 12.34 -5.43
CA ILE A 226 -4.83 13.32 -5.64
C ILE A 226 -4.40 14.73 -5.19
N VAL A 227 -3.94 14.85 -3.95
CA VAL A 227 -3.66 16.17 -3.34
C VAL A 227 -2.26 16.67 -3.67
N GLY A 228 -1.26 15.76 -3.73
CA GLY A 228 0.13 16.14 -3.93
C GLY A 228 0.57 16.23 -5.39
N ASP A 229 0.28 15.19 -6.17
CA ASP A 229 0.74 15.10 -7.56
C ASP A 229 -0.23 15.80 -8.52
N ASN A 230 -1.54 15.58 -8.38
CA ASN A 230 -2.58 16.21 -9.22
C ASN A 230 -3.03 17.58 -8.72
N LEU A 231 -2.62 17.99 -7.52
CA LEU A 231 -2.93 19.30 -6.92
C LEU A 231 -4.44 19.58 -6.79
N HIS A 232 -5.24 18.54 -6.60
CA HIS A 232 -6.66 18.69 -6.30
C HIS A 232 -6.86 19.21 -4.87
N ALA A 233 -8.02 19.83 -4.63
CA ALA A 233 -8.37 20.25 -3.28
C ALA A 233 -8.60 19.03 -2.36
N GLU A 234 -8.40 19.22 -1.06
CA GLU A 234 -8.60 18.16 -0.07
C GLU A 234 -10.06 17.67 0.02
N SER A 235 -11.02 18.54 -0.33
CA SER A 235 -12.44 18.16 -0.49
C SER A 235 -12.63 17.16 -1.61
N ASP A 236 -11.92 17.36 -2.72
CA ASP A 236 -12.02 16.49 -3.90
C ASP A 236 -11.48 15.10 -3.62
N TYR A 237 -10.46 14.98 -2.76
CA TYR A 237 -10.00 13.69 -2.26
C TYR A 237 -11.15 12.94 -1.56
N ALA A 238 -11.84 13.61 -0.65
CA ALA A 238 -12.94 12.99 0.06
C ALA A 238 -14.11 12.63 -0.89
N ASP A 239 -14.43 13.51 -1.82
CA ASP A 239 -15.48 13.27 -2.82
C ASP A 239 -15.15 12.05 -3.69
N GLN A 240 -13.94 11.96 -4.24
CA GLN A 240 -13.52 10.83 -5.08
C GLN A 240 -13.53 9.49 -4.34
N VAL A 241 -13.08 9.46 -3.08
CA VAL A 241 -13.12 8.24 -2.27
C VAL A 241 -14.55 7.81 -1.94
N ILE A 242 -15.43 8.76 -1.62
CA ILE A 242 -16.85 8.51 -1.34
C ILE A 242 -17.55 8.00 -2.60
N ASP A 243 -17.34 8.64 -3.74
CA ASP A 243 -17.91 8.22 -5.04
C ASP A 243 -17.48 6.80 -5.41
N ALA A 244 -16.20 6.47 -5.19
CA ALA A 244 -15.69 5.11 -5.44
C ALA A 244 -16.34 4.09 -4.49
N CYS A 245 -16.50 4.42 -3.21
CA CYS A 245 -17.18 3.57 -2.23
C CYS A 245 -18.63 3.28 -2.65
N ASP A 246 -19.38 4.33 -2.99
CA ASP A 246 -20.78 4.23 -3.39
C ASP A 246 -20.94 3.41 -4.67
N PHE A 247 -20.08 3.64 -5.66
CA PHE A 247 -20.07 2.87 -6.89
C PHE A 247 -19.82 1.38 -6.65
N LEU A 248 -18.80 1.04 -5.86
CA LEU A 248 -18.45 -0.35 -5.55
C LEU A 248 -19.53 -1.05 -4.73
N LEU A 249 -20.18 -0.35 -3.81
CA LEU A 249 -21.33 -0.88 -3.05
C LEU A 249 -22.52 -1.17 -3.98
N ASP A 250 -22.82 -0.27 -4.91
CA ASP A 250 -23.91 -0.47 -5.88
C ASP A 250 -23.57 -1.61 -6.84
N GLU A 251 -22.34 -1.65 -7.35
CA GLU A 251 -21.91 -2.71 -8.26
C GLU A 251 -21.93 -4.08 -7.57
N ALA A 252 -21.48 -4.18 -6.32
CA ALA A 252 -21.54 -5.43 -5.55
C ALA A 252 -22.98 -5.94 -5.41
N ARG A 253 -23.94 -5.05 -5.13
CA ARG A 253 -25.37 -5.41 -5.02
C ARG A 253 -25.96 -5.86 -6.36
N ARG A 254 -25.60 -5.19 -7.47
CA ARG A 254 -26.13 -5.52 -8.81
C ARG A 254 -25.59 -6.83 -9.35
N THR A 255 -24.36 -7.18 -9.00
CA THR A 255 -23.68 -8.35 -9.56
C THR A 255 -23.66 -9.55 -8.61
N ASP A 256 -24.10 -9.39 -7.38
CA ASP A 256 -23.94 -10.37 -6.28
C ASP A 256 -22.49 -10.84 -6.13
N HIS A 257 -21.56 -9.92 -6.32
CA HIS A 257 -20.13 -10.17 -6.31
C HIS A 257 -19.43 -9.15 -5.41
N GLY A 258 -18.81 -9.60 -4.32
CA GLY A 258 -18.08 -8.75 -3.37
C GLY A 258 -17.00 -7.92 -4.07
N ARG A 259 -16.86 -6.68 -3.62
CA ARG A 259 -15.85 -5.71 -4.10
C ARG A 259 -14.85 -5.40 -2.98
N MET A 260 -13.74 -4.77 -3.33
CA MET A 260 -12.76 -4.29 -2.35
C MET A 260 -12.40 -2.84 -2.66
N LEU A 261 -12.32 -2.03 -1.60
CA LEU A 261 -11.74 -0.69 -1.63
C LEU A 261 -10.51 -0.67 -0.75
N ALA A 262 -9.36 -0.35 -1.34
CA ALA A 262 -8.09 -0.30 -0.64
C ALA A 262 -7.48 1.10 -0.76
N LEU A 263 -7.22 1.76 0.37
CA LEU A 263 -6.74 3.14 0.43
C LEU A 263 -5.39 3.22 1.15
N ASN A 264 -4.46 3.99 0.58
CA ASN A 264 -3.20 4.33 1.22
C ASN A 264 -3.23 5.76 1.74
N ILE A 265 -2.94 5.94 3.01
CA ILE A 265 -2.99 7.23 3.72
C ILE A 265 -1.58 7.62 4.14
N HIS A 266 -1.15 8.82 3.75
CA HIS A 266 0.13 9.38 4.18
C HIS A 266 -0.08 10.40 5.31
N PRO A 267 0.43 10.14 6.53
CA PRO A 267 0.27 11.06 7.65
C PRO A 267 0.84 12.47 7.42
N TRP A 268 1.84 12.60 6.57
CA TRP A 268 2.38 13.92 6.20
C TRP A 268 1.46 14.70 5.23
N VAL A 269 0.54 14.00 4.53
CA VAL A 269 -0.51 14.60 3.70
C VAL A 269 -1.76 14.83 4.53
N MET A 270 -2.49 13.77 4.88
CA MET A 270 -3.81 13.88 5.51
C MET A 270 -3.78 14.17 7.02
N GLY A 271 -2.65 13.97 7.69
CA GLY A 271 -2.47 14.37 9.10
C GLY A 271 -2.29 15.86 9.35
N GLN A 272 -2.36 16.72 8.32
CA GLN A 272 -2.31 18.17 8.44
C GLN A 272 -3.60 18.72 9.08
N PRO A 273 -3.54 19.81 9.88
CA PRO A 273 -4.71 20.30 10.63
C PRO A 273 -5.87 20.77 9.75
N HIS A 274 -5.57 21.23 8.53
CA HIS A 274 -6.58 21.65 7.57
C HIS A 274 -7.14 20.50 6.72
N ARG A 275 -6.45 19.34 6.69
CA ARG A 275 -6.79 18.17 5.87
C ARG A 275 -7.51 17.06 6.62
N ILE A 276 -7.18 16.87 7.90
CA ILE A 276 -7.71 15.75 8.69
C ILE A 276 -9.24 15.66 8.68
N LYS A 277 -9.95 16.78 8.66
CA LYS A 277 -11.42 16.82 8.57
C LYS A 277 -11.98 16.14 7.31
N HIS A 278 -11.22 16.15 6.20
CA HIS A 278 -11.64 15.52 4.96
C HIS A 278 -11.45 14.00 5.01
N LEU A 279 -10.40 13.54 5.70
CA LEU A 279 -10.24 12.12 6.00
C LEU A 279 -11.33 11.64 6.97
N GLU A 280 -11.66 12.40 8.02
CA GLU A 280 -12.77 12.08 8.93
C GLU A 280 -14.10 12.01 8.19
N ARG A 281 -14.35 12.90 7.21
CA ARG A 281 -15.55 12.84 6.37
C ARG A 281 -15.66 11.53 5.59
N VAL A 282 -14.56 11.01 5.08
CA VAL A 282 -14.49 9.68 4.44
C VAL A 282 -14.83 8.59 5.46
N PHE A 283 -14.27 8.66 6.65
CA PHE A 283 -14.52 7.68 7.71
C PHE A 283 -15.97 7.73 8.24
N ASP A 284 -16.57 8.93 8.35
CA ASP A 284 -18.00 9.09 8.66
C ASP A 284 -18.87 8.35 7.61
N HIS A 285 -18.50 8.46 6.32
CA HIS A 285 -19.21 7.77 5.23
C HIS A 285 -19.09 6.25 5.36
N PHE A 286 -17.89 5.71 5.64
CA PHE A 286 -17.73 4.27 5.88
C PHE A 286 -18.53 3.79 7.09
N ALA A 287 -18.54 4.55 8.16
CA ALA A 287 -19.33 4.23 9.36
C ALA A 287 -20.84 4.21 9.08
N ALA A 288 -21.33 5.13 8.25
CA ALA A 288 -22.74 5.16 7.82
C ALA A 288 -23.15 3.92 7.00
N HIS A 289 -22.19 3.23 6.37
CA HIS A 289 -22.40 2.03 5.55
C HIS A 289 -21.84 0.76 6.23
N SER A 290 -21.61 0.77 7.54
CA SER A 290 -20.99 -0.32 8.31
C SER A 290 -21.69 -1.68 8.13
N GLU A 291 -23.02 -1.70 7.84
CA GLU A 291 -23.76 -2.94 7.56
C GLU A 291 -23.36 -3.60 6.23
N ALA A 292 -22.82 -2.85 5.26
CA ALA A 292 -22.42 -3.35 3.96
C ALA A 292 -20.90 -3.45 3.80
N ILE A 293 -20.14 -2.70 4.61
CA ILE A 293 -18.70 -2.64 4.59
C ILE A 293 -18.08 -3.57 5.65
N TRP A 294 -17.09 -4.33 5.26
CA TRP A 294 -16.24 -5.12 6.14
C TRP A 294 -14.86 -4.50 6.19
N ASN A 295 -14.57 -3.67 7.20
CA ASN A 295 -13.23 -3.14 7.42
C ASN A 295 -12.37 -4.21 8.10
N ALA A 296 -11.31 -4.64 7.44
CA ALA A 296 -10.49 -5.76 7.87
C ALA A 296 -9.00 -5.56 7.60
N ALA A 297 -8.17 -6.33 8.29
CA ALA A 297 -6.74 -6.38 8.02
C ALA A 297 -6.47 -7.07 6.66
N PRO A 298 -5.39 -6.70 5.94
CA PRO A 298 -5.12 -7.26 4.61
C PRO A 298 -4.94 -8.79 4.63
N SER A 299 -4.37 -9.36 5.68
CA SER A 299 -4.27 -10.83 5.82
C SER A 299 -5.63 -11.51 5.98
N GLU A 300 -6.61 -10.85 6.60
CA GLU A 300 -7.98 -11.37 6.75
C GLU A 300 -8.71 -11.33 5.41
N ILE A 301 -8.58 -10.20 4.66
CA ILE A 301 -9.16 -10.05 3.33
C ILE A 301 -8.60 -11.09 2.37
N LEU A 302 -7.28 -11.28 2.35
CA LEU A 302 -6.62 -12.28 1.53
C LEU A 302 -7.10 -13.70 1.87
N SER A 303 -7.22 -14.00 3.16
CA SER A 303 -7.73 -15.31 3.61
C SER A 303 -9.16 -15.54 3.13
N ALA A 304 -10.04 -14.54 3.25
CA ALA A 304 -11.43 -14.64 2.80
C ALA A 304 -11.53 -14.79 1.28
N ALA A 305 -10.73 -14.04 0.50
CA ALA A 305 -10.69 -14.16 -0.95
C ALA A 305 -10.24 -15.56 -1.41
N ASN A 306 -9.23 -16.14 -0.79
CA ASN A 306 -8.71 -17.47 -1.11
C ASN A 306 -9.72 -18.63 -0.80
N HIS A 307 -10.62 -18.42 0.15
CA HIS A 307 -11.68 -19.39 0.48
C HIS A 307 -12.82 -19.39 -0.54
N ALA A 308 -12.95 -18.34 -1.36
CA ALA A 308 -13.94 -18.25 -2.41
C ALA A 308 -13.63 -19.12 -3.66
N GLY A 309 -12.48 -19.80 -3.68
CA GLY A 309 -11.98 -20.64 -4.77
C GLY A 309 -10.77 -20.02 -5.48
N PRO A 310 -10.01 -20.80 -6.25
CA PRO A 310 -8.89 -20.24 -6.99
C PRO A 310 -9.40 -19.14 -7.90
N MET A 311 -8.95 -17.94 -7.68
CA MET A 311 -9.16 -16.84 -8.64
C MET A 311 -8.40 -17.22 -9.91
N ALA A 312 -9.15 -17.46 -10.97
CA ALA A 312 -8.68 -17.99 -12.25
C ALA A 312 -7.65 -17.06 -12.92
#